data_5b851a937a5deb8ee23e8b5099141c3a
#
_entry.id   5b851a937a5deb8ee23e8b5099141c3a
#
_cell.length_a   1.000
_cell.length_b   1.000
_cell.length_c   1.000
_cell.angle_alpha   90.00
_cell.angle_beta   90.00
_cell.angle_gamma   90.00
#
_symmetry.space_group_name_H-M   'P 1'
#
loop_
_entity.id
_entity.type
_entity.pdbx_description
1 polymer ?
#
loop_
_entity_poly.entity_id
_entity_poly.type
_entity_poly.pdbx_seq_one_letter_code
_entity_poly.pdbx_strand_id
1 'polypeptide(L)'
;MSAFCSRSTGPVAAAELFRGPQAEVTVAYQPLASPGGIIVQAMQHDRILRRELARRGMSLRFVAAGKGGDVIPMLQKGDAHFATMADMPLIEAVNVVPLSIIGQLKRNYAMVVGPRGLSAKDLKGKRIGNAFATTGHFALLKVLSSAGLSERDVALVPLDVNLMPDALRNGHVDAFAAWEPTPSLTIGRNPDRYGAIGRQQSISFLVSTREFTAQHPEAARQVAAALVRAMHWFKVDRSHVITAVRWNIAATEALTGAKPQVGEREYAKSARADLEELGYSPKMSRSLTSKRSLLLDAQEFLKSIGKVPRAAAEDALIGSFTYDIVEDVMKKPTQYYLSRFDYAP
;
A
#
# COMPACT_ATOMS: atom_id res chain seq x y z
N MET A 1 15.15 52.53 -60.44
CA MET A 1 14.16 51.44 -60.22
C MET A 1 14.70 50.50 -59.13
N SER A 2 14.30 50.77 -57.92
CA SER A 2 14.77 50.03 -56.73
C SER A 2 13.71 49.04 -56.33
N ALA A 3 14.04 47.77 -56.32
CA ALA A 3 13.18 46.69 -55.83
C ALA A 3 13.40 46.51 -54.33
N PHE A 4 12.36 46.79 -53.53
CA PHE A 4 12.30 46.46 -52.12
C PHE A 4 11.99 44.97 -51.95
N CYS A 5 12.91 44.27 -51.34
CA CYS A 5 12.71 42.88 -50.89
C CYS A 5 12.21 42.92 -49.45
N SER A 6 10.90 42.73 -49.24
CA SER A 6 10.30 42.58 -47.92
C SER A 6 10.52 41.15 -47.44
N ARG A 7 11.33 40.98 -46.39
CA ARG A 7 11.41 39.74 -45.61
C ARG A 7 10.18 39.61 -44.71
N SER A 8 9.29 38.67 -45.00
CA SER A 8 8.23 38.27 -44.09
C SER A 8 8.83 37.38 -42.99
N THR A 9 8.92 37.91 -41.79
CA THR A 9 9.13 37.11 -40.58
C THR A 9 7.79 36.46 -40.22
N GLY A 10 7.61 35.19 -40.58
CA GLY A 10 6.50 34.40 -40.15
C GLY A 10 6.60 34.08 -38.65
N PRO A 11 5.49 33.90 -37.93
CA PRO A 11 5.48 33.59 -36.51
C PRO A 11 5.81 32.11 -36.30
N VAL A 12 7.08 31.82 -36.01
CA VAL A 12 7.52 30.51 -35.50
C VAL A 12 7.77 30.70 -34.01
N ALA A 13 6.75 30.68 -33.19
CA ALA A 13 6.91 30.60 -31.72
C ALA A 13 5.64 30.31 -30.91
N ALA A 14 4.52 29.88 -31.53
CA ALA A 14 3.29 29.62 -30.77
C ALA A 14 2.85 28.13 -30.73
N ALA A 15 3.54 27.23 -31.44
CA ALA A 15 3.13 25.85 -31.57
C ALA A 15 3.73 24.87 -30.54
N GLU A 16 4.66 25.32 -29.67
CA GLU A 16 5.28 24.44 -28.65
C GLU A 16 4.62 24.47 -27.26
N LEU A 17 3.62 25.31 -27.04
CA LEU A 17 3.04 25.57 -25.70
C LEU A 17 1.88 24.65 -25.31
N PHE A 18 1.44 23.74 -26.15
CA PHE A 18 0.31 22.82 -25.85
C PHE A 18 0.58 21.37 -26.31
N ARG A 19 1.72 20.80 -25.96
CA ARG A 19 1.83 19.35 -25.93
C ARG A 19 1.26 18.89 -24.60
N GLY A 20 0.09 18.24 -24.62
CA GLY A 20 -0.41 17.51 -23.47
C GLY A 20 0.59 16.46 -22.95
N PRO A 21 0.39 15.87 -21.77
CA PRO A 21 1.32 14.91 -21.20
C PRO A 21 1.58 13.77 -22.20
N GLN A 22 2.85 13.47 -22.45
CA GLN A 22 3.27 12.43 -23.39
C GLN A 22 3.25 11.03 -22.76
N ALA A 23 3.24 10.94 -21.43
CA ALA A 23 3.17 9.70 -20.67
C ALA A 23 2.34 9.90 -19.39
N GLU A 24 1.68 8.85 -18.92
CA GLU A 24 0.94 8.85 -17.66
C GLU A 24 1.65 7.98 -16.63
N VAL A 25 1.87 8.51 -15.43
CA VAL A 25 2.35 7.75 -14.27
C VAL A 25 1.13 7.30 -13.48
N THR A 26 0.92 5.99 -13.38
CA THR A 26 -0.20 5.41 -12.63
C THR A 26 0.29 4.77 -11.34
N VAL A 27 -0.36 5.12 -10.22
CA VAL A 27 -0.14 4.55 -8.88
C VAL A 27 -1.38 3.79 -8.45
N ALA A 28 -1.29 2.47 -8.31
CA ALA A 28 -2.38 1.64 -7.79
C ALA A 28 -2.26 1.49 -6.27
N TYR A 29 -3.36 1.58 -5.53
CA TYR A 29 -3.32 1.55 -4.07
C TYR A 29 -4.60 0.99 -3.45
N GLN A 30 -4.55 0.66 -2.15
CA GLN A 30 -5.69 0.14 -1.40
C GLN A 30 -6.12 1.14 -0.32
N PRO A 31 -7.27 1.85 -0.50
CA PRO A 31 -7.79 2.75 0.53
C PRO A 31 -8.23 2.02 1.80
N LEU A 32 -8.55 0.73 1.71
CA LEU A 32 -8.91 -0.13 2.86
C LEU A 32 -7.72 -0.56 3.73
N ALA A 33 -6.48 -0.15 3.41
CA ALA A 33 -5.27 -0.54 4.13
C ALA A 33 -4.62 0.64 4.86
N SER A 34 -4.55 0.60 6.20
CA SER A 34 -3.87 1.60 7.02
C SER A 34 -2.40 1.20 7.27
N PRO A 35 -1.48 2.18 7.35
CA PRO A 35 -1.61 3.60 7.00
C PRO A 35 -1.40 3.88 5.52
N GLY A 36 -1.17 2.84 4.69
CA GLY A 36 -0.84 2.96 3.26
C GLY A 36 -1.85 3.82 2.49
N GLY A 37 -3.15 3.59 2.68
CA GLY A 37 -4.20 4.35 2.02
C GLY A 37 -4.12 5.84 2.29
N ILE A 38 -3.98 6.26 3.56
CA ILE A 38 -3.87 7.69 3.91
C ILE A 38 -2.57 8.34 3.43
N ILE A 39 -1.47 7.57 3.39
CA ILE A 39 -0.19 8.05 2.84
C ILE A 39 -0.36 8.34 1.35
N VAL A 40 -0.97 7.41 0.61
CA VAL A 40 -1.20 7.60 -0.84
C VAL A 40 -2.21 8.72 -1.09
N GLN A 41 -3.21 8.90 -0.24
CA GLN A 41 -4.10 10.06 -0.35
C GLN A 41 -3.32 11.38 -0.21
N ALA A 42 -2.40 11.50 0.73
CA ALA A 42 -1.53 12.67 0.79
C ALA A 42 -0.69 12.82 -0.50
N MET A 43 -0.10 11.73 -1.01
CA MET A 43 0.64 11.79 -2.29
C MET A 43 -0.25 12.22 -3.47
N GLN A 44 -1.52 11.80 -3.50
CA GLN A 44 -2.49 12.18 -4.54
C GLN A 44 -2.79 13.68 -4.51
N HIS A 45 -2.85 14.29 -3.33
CA HIS A 45 -3.11 15.71 -3.13
C HIS A 45 -1.82 16.57 -3.18
N ASP A 46 -0.64 15.98 -3.35
CA ASP A 46 0.64 16.68 -3.44
C ASP A 46 0.79 17.41 -4.78
N ARG A 47 0.59 18.73 -4.78
CA ARG A 47 0.74 19.59 -5.97
C ARG A 47 2.19 19.69 -6.43
N ILE A 48 3.17 19.51 -5.53
CA ILE A 48 4.60 19.50 -5.89
C ILE A 48 4.87 18.27 -6.78
N LEU A 49 4.41 17.09 -6.41
CA LEU A 49 4.55 15.87 -7.23
C LEU A 49 3.97 16.08 -8.63
N ARG A 50 2.73 16.59 -8.73
CA ARG A 50 2.08 16.83 -10.03
C ARG A 50 2.86 17.79 -10.89
N ARG A 51 3.34 18.91 -10.32
CA ARG A 51 4.15 19.91 -11.01
C ARG A 51 5.49 19.33 -11.48
N GLU A 52 6.17 18.56 -10.64
CA GLU A 52 7.48 17.99 -10.99
C GLU A 52 7.38 16.89 -12.08
N LEU A 53 6.29 16.12 -12.10
CA LEU A 53 6.02 15.19 -13.19
C LEU A 53 5.61 15.93 -14.48
N ALA A 54 4.77 16.96 -14.39
CA ALA A 54 4.36 17.77 -15.55
C ALA A 54 5.55 18.44 -16.24
N ARG A 55 6.57 18.92 -15.48
CA ARG A 55 7.83 19.45 -16.03
C ARG A 55 8.61 18.43 -16.86
N ARG A 56 8.31 17.14 -16.68
CA ARG A 56 8.90 16.00 -17.41
C ARG A 56 7.99 15.46 -18.50
N GLY A 57 6.91 16.20 -18.82
CA GLY A 57 5.92 15.77 -19.80
C GLY A 57 5.05 14.61 -19.32
N MET A 58 4.90 14.41 -17.99
CA MET A 58 4.14 13.30 -17.44
C MET A 58 2.91 13.78 -16.67
N SER A 59 1.78 13.08 -16.85
CA SER A 59 0.60 13.20 -15.98
C SER A 59 0.65 12.18 -14.85
N LEU A 60 -0.23 12.35 -13.84
CA LEU A 60 -0.28 11.47 -12.67
C LEU A 60 -1.72 11.02 -12.42
N ARG A 61 -1.91 9.70 -12.34
CA ARG A 61 -3.18 9.06 -12.02
C ARG A 61 -3.05 8.12 -10.83
N PHE A 62 -4.07 8.09 -9.97
CA PHE A 62 -4.18 7.13 -8.88
C PHE A 62 -5.40 6.23 -9.12
N VAL A 63 -5.23 4.93 -8.89
CA VAL A 63 -6.26 3.91 -9.10
C VAL A 63 -6.44 3.12 -7.81
N ALA A 64 -7.65 3.17 -7.26
CA ALA A 64 -8.01 2.41 -6.07
C ALA A 64 -8.29 0.94 -6.42
N ALA A 65 -7.82 0.02 -5.60
CA ALA A 65 -8.05 -1.42 -5.68
C ALA A 65 -8.53 -1.96 -4.32
N GLY A 66 -9.28 -3.05 -4.32
CA GLY A 66 -9.84 -3.64 -3.10
C GLY A 66 -8.77 -4.28 -2.21
N LYS A 67 -7.80 -4.93 -2.79
CA LYS A 67 -6.73 -5.67 -2.10
C LYS A 67 -5.43 -5.68 -2.90
N GLY A 68 -4.33 -6.05 -2.23
CA GLY A 68 -2.99 -6.04 -2.85
C GLY A 68 -2.83 -7.00 -4.03
N GLY A 69 -3.53 -8.13 -4.06
CA GLY A 69 -3.51 -9.05 -5.20
C GLY A 69 -4.10 -8.47 -6.48
N ASP A 70 -5.06 -7.55 -6.37
CA ASP A 70 -5.74 -6.95 -7.53
C ASP A 70 -4.82 -6.05 -8.37
N VAL A 71 -3.71 -5.56 -7.79
CA VAL A 71 -2.77 -4.68 -8.51
C VAL A 71 -1.69 -5.45 -9.28
N ILE A 72 -1.52 -6.76 -9.03
CA ILE A 72 -0.52 -7.58 -9.73
C ILE A 72 -0.77 -7.59 -11.25
N PRO A 73 -1.97 -7.92 -11.74
CA PRO A 73 -2.23 -7.89 -13.18
C PRO A 73 -2.12 -6.49 -13.79
N MET A 74 -2.37 -5.42 -13.02
CA MET A 74 -2.18 -4.05 -13.50
C MET A 74 -0.70 -3.74 -13.76
N LEU A 75 0.20 -4.18 -12.84
CA LEU A 75 1.65 -4.05 -13.03
C LEU A 75 2.16 -4.90 -14.20
N GLN A 76 1.63 -6.13 -14.36
CA GLN A 76 2.02 -7.03 -15.46
C GLN A 76 1.67 -6.48 -16.84
N LYS A 77 0.52 -5.80 -16.96
CA LYS A 77 0.03 -5.23 -18.23
C LYS A 77 0.58 -3.83 -18.52
N GLY A 78 1.26 -3.21 -17.54
CA GLY A 78 1.69 -1.80 -17.64
C GLY A 78 0.57 -0.79 -17.39
N ASP A 79 -0.60 -1.23 -16.89
CA ASP A 79 -1.71 -0.36 -16.51
C ASP A 79 -1.40 0.44 -15.23
N ALA A 80 -0.44 -0.03 -14.43
CA ALA A 80 0.12 0.68 -13.29
C ALA A 80 1.65 0.58 -13.30
N HIS A 81 2.31 1.68 -12.92
CA HIS A 81 3.76 1.79 -12.83
C HIS A 81 4.24 1.66 -11.38
N PHE A 82 3.41 2.10 -10.44
CA PHE A 82 3.62 1.98 -9.00
C PHE A 82 2.43 1.28 -8.37
N ALA A 83 2.69 0.59 -7.26
CA ALA A 83 1.62 0.04 -6.43
C ALA A 83 2.00 0.04 -4.95
N THR A 84 0.98 0.02 -4.08
CA THR A 84 1.19 -0.35 -2.68
C THR A 84 0.96 -1.85 -2.53
N MET A 85 1.84 -2.54 -1.82
CA MET A 85 1.76 -3.98 -1.60
C MET A 85 2.18 -4.34 -0.18
N ALA A 86 1.44 -5.23 0.46
CA ALA A 86 1.87 -5.86 1.70
C ALA A 86 2.62 -7.17 1.41
N ASP A 87 3.09 -7.84 2.47
CA ASP A 87 3.94 -9.02 2.45
C ASP A 87 3.48 -10.13 1.48
N MET A 88 2.30 -10.71 1.67
CA MET A 88 1.84 -11.81 0.83
C MET A 88 1.71 -11.44 -0.66
N PRO A 89 0.95 -10.40 -1.05
CA PRO A 89 0.89 -10.02 -2.46
C PRO A 89 2.24 -9.58 -3.04
N LEU A 90 3.15 -9.03 -2.24
CA LEU A 90 4.51 -8.72 -2.70
C LEU A 90 5.30 -9.98 -3.04
N ILE A 91 5.26 -11.00 -2.16
CA ILE A 91 5.95 -12.27 -2.40
C ILE A 91 5.39 -12.97 -3.65
N GLU A 92 4.09 -12.89 -3.90
CA GLU A 92 3.49 -13.40 -5.14
C GLU A 92 3.95 -12.58 -6.35
N ALA A 93 3.91 -11.24 -6.25
CA ALA A 93 4.20 -10.33 -7.37
C ALA A 93 5.65 -10.42 -7.88
N VAL A 94 6.65 -10.53 -6.99
CA VAL A 94 8.07 -10.58 -7.39
C VAL A 94 8.42 -11.81 -8.23
N ASN A 95 7.57 -12.84 -8.20
CA ASN A 95 7.74 -14.05 -9.00
C ASN A 95 7.16 -13.93 -10.43
N VAL A 96 6.36 -12.88 -10.68
CA VAL A 96 5.65 -12.72 -11.96
C VAL A 96 5.87 -11.35 -12.61
N VAL A 97 6.38 -10.38 -11.85
CA VAL A 97 6.72 -9.02 -12.32
C VAL A 97 8.07 -8.60 -11.74
N PRO A 98 9.03 -8.18 -12.55
CA PRO A 98 10.26 -7.56 -12.05
C PRO A 98 9.93 -6.23 -11.33
N LEU A 99 10.12 -6.19 -10.00
CA LEU A 99 9.78 -5.04 -9.17
C LEU A 99 11.01 -4.34 -8.60
N SER A 100 10.84 -3.05 -8.29
CA SER A 100 11.69 -2.23 -7.43
C SER A 100 10.90 -1.87 -6.18
N ILE A 101 11.30 -2.34 -5.00
CA ILE A 101 10.71 -1.98 -3.72
C ILE A 101 11.37 -0.68 -3.26
N ILE A 102 10.59 0.40 -3.21
CA ILE A 102 11.12 1.76 -3.08
C ILE A 102 11.12 2.24 -1.63
N GLY A 103 10.03 2.03 -0.89
CA GLY A 103 9.91 2.54 0.47
C GLY A 103 8.88 1.80 1.29
N GLN A 104 9.08 1.75 2.60
CA GLN A 104 8.18 1.10 3.55
C GLN A 104 7.01 2.02 3.88
N LEU A 105 5.80 1.46 3.90
CA LEU A 105 4.55 2.17 4.19
C LEU A 105 3.94 1.74 5.53
N LYS A 106 4.27 0.54 6.01
CA LYS A 106 3.61 -0.06 7.17
C LYS A 106 4.53 -1.04 7.88
N ARG A 107 4.40 -1.05 9.22
CA ARG A 107 4.82 -2.14 10.09
C ARG A 107 3.79 -2.24 11.21
N ASN A 108 2.88 -3.19 11.12
CA ASN A 108 1.85 -3.42 12.13
C ASN A 108 1.46 -4.91 12.14
N TYR A 109 0.21 -5.25 12.41
CA TYR A 109 -0.24 -6.64 12.47
C TYR A 109 -1.46 -6.85 11.59
N ALA A 110 -1.57 -8.05 11.00
CA ALA A 110 -2.83 -8.65 10.61
C ALA A 110 -3.28 -9.60 11.70
N MET A 111 -4.58 -9.75 11.91
CA MET A 111 -5.12 -10.48 13.05
C MET A 111 -6.26 -11.41 12.62
N VAL A 112 -6.37 -12.53 13.34
CA VAL A 112 -7.59 -13.34 13.37
C VAL A 112 -8.40 -12.86 14.57
N VAL A 113 -9.62 -12.38 14.32
CA VAL A 113 -10.53 -11.80 15.32
C VAL A 113 -11.75 -12.68 15.48
N GLY A 114 -12.16 -12.93 16.69
CA GLY A 114 -13.36 -13.67 17.03
C GLY A 114 -13.84 -13.37 18.45
N PRO A 115 -14.78 -14.15 18.99
CA PRO A 115 -15.22 -14.03 20.36
C PRO A 115 -14.04 -14.09 21.35
N ARG A 116 -14.10 -13.23 22.38
CA ARG A 116 -13.06 -13.16 23.40
C ARG A 116 -12.91 -14.51 24.09
N GLY A 117 -11.66 -14.93 24.30
CA GLY A 117 -11.33 -16.20 24.96
C GLY A 117 -11.15 -17.39 24.01
N LEU A 118 -11.50 -17.25 22.72
CA LEU A 118 -11.15 -18.29 21.75
C LEU A 118 -9.62 -18.31 21.50
N SER A 119 -9.10 -19.53 21.39
CA SER A 119 -7.72 -19.82 20.98
C SER A 119 -7.65 -20.29 19.52
N ALA A 120 -6.45 -20.40 18.97
CA ALA A 120 -6.24 -20.93 17.63
C ALA A 120 -6.76 -22.38 17.45
N LYS A 121 -6.72 -23.20 18.50
CA LYS A 121 -7.24 -24.58 18.47
C LYS A 121 -8.75 -24.63 18.33
N ASP A 122 -9.47 -23.65 18.86
CA ASP A 122 -10.92 -23.58 18.82
C ASP A 122 -11.45 -23.19 17.43
N LEU A 123 -10.57 -22.83 16.49
CA LEU A 123 -10.95 -22.53 15.11
C LEU A 123 -11.34 -23.77 14.30
N LYS A 124 -11.02 -24.99 14.76
CA LYS A 124 -11.37 -26.19 14.04
C LYS A 124 -12.90 -26.28 13.80
N GLY A 125 -13.28 -26.48 12.54
CA GLY A 125 -14.67 -26.52 12.09
C GLY A 125 -15.41 -25.19 12.06
N LYS A 126 -14.75 -24.06 12.40
CA LYS A 126 -15.37 -22.74 12.42
C LYS A 126 -15.44 -22.12 11.03
N ARG A 127 -16.43 -21.25 10.82
CA ARG A 127 -16.57 -20.39 9.62
C ARG A 127 -15.71 -19.16 9.80
N ILE A 128 -14.73 -18.98 8.90
CA ILE A 128 -13.76 -17.91 9.00
C ILE A 128 -13.89 -16.98 7.79
N GLY A 129 -14.29 -15.72 8.03
CA GLY A 129 -14.30 -14.68 7.00
C GLY A 129 -12.88 -14.38 6.54
N ASN A 130 -12.62 -14.48 5.24
CA ASN A 130 -11.27 -14.33 4.67
C ASN A 130 -11.28 -13.71 3.29
N ALA A 131 -10.35 -12.77 3.06
CA ALA A 131 -10.02 -12.27 1.74
C ALA A 131 -8.76 -12.99 1.25
N PHE A 132 -8.90 -13.83 0.23
CA PHE A 132 -7.81 -14.66 -0.29
C PHE A 132 -6.67 -13.82 -0.89
N ALA A 133 -5.43 -14.36 -0.85
CA ALA A 133 -4.22 -13.72 -1.35
C ALA A 133 -3.93 -12.34 -0.71
N THR A 134 -4.19 -12.24 0.60
CA THR A 134 -3.96 -11.01 1.38
C THR A 134 -3.14 -11.27 2.63
N THR A 135 -2.65 -10.22 3.25
CA THR A 135 -2.00 -10.27 4.56
C THR A 135 -2.89 -10.88 5.66
N GLY A 136 -4.22 -10.64 5.60
CA GLY A 136 -5.18 -11.29 6.50
C GLY A 136 -5.19 -12.80 6.30
N HIS A 137 -5.21 -13.25 5.05
CA HIS A 137 -5.11 -14.67 4.73
C HIS A 137 -3.80 -15.28 5.24
N PHE A 138 -2.67 -14.60 5.04
CA PHE A 138 -1.38 -15.03 5.57
C PHE A 138 -1.40 -15.15 7.10
N ALA A 139 -1.97 -14.18 7.80
CA ALA A 139 -2.13 -14.23 9.25
C ALA A 139 -2.97 -15.44 9.69
N LEU A 140 -4.08 -15.74 8.99
CA LEU A 140 -4.90 -16.92 9.27
C LEU A 140 -4.10 -18.22 9.12
N LEU A 141 -3.36 -18.36 8.02
CA LEU A 141 -2.54 -19.53 7.75
C LEU A 141 -1.50 -19.76 8.86
N LYS A 142 -0.83 -18.70 9.34
CA LYS A 142 0.13 -18.77 10.43
C LYS A 142 -0.53 -19.14 11.76
N VAL A 143 -1.71 -18.58 12.06
CA VAL A 143 -2.47 -18.87 13.28
C VAL A 143 -2.94 -20.31 13.27
N LEU A 144 -3.51 -20.80 12.17
CA LEU A 144 -3.91 -22.21 12.03
C LEU A 144 -2.71 -23.15 12.20
N SER A 145 -1.61 -22.88 11.49
CA SER A 145 -0.38 -23.70 11.57
C SER A 145 0.17 -23.77 12.99
N SER A 146 0.10 -22.69 13.77
CA SER A 146 0.56 -22.68 15.17
C SER A 146 -0.23 -23.63 16.08
N ALA A 147 -1.45 -23.97 15.68
CA ALA A 147 -2.34 -24.92 16.37
C ALA A 147 -2.33 -26.33 15.75
N GLY A 148 -1.47 -26.57 14.75
CA GLY A 148 -1.47 -27.84 14.00
C GLY A 148 -2.66 -27.99 13.05
N LEU A 149 -3.32 -26.88 12.70
CA LEU A 149 -4.46 -26.83 11.78
C LEU A 149 -4.02 -26.30 10.41
N SER A 150 -4.86 -26.53 9.43
CA SER A 150 -4.74 -26.04 8.05
C SER A 150 -6.06 -25.43 7.56
N GLU A 151 -6.09 -24.90 6.35
CA GLU A 151 -7.34 -24.43 5.72
C GLU A 151 -8.42 -25.51 5.61
N ARG A 152 -8.02 -26.79 5.54
CA ARG A 152 -8.96 -27.93 5.44
C ARG A 152 -9.72 -28.20 6.73
N ASP A 153 -9.23 -27.66 7.85
CA ASP A 153 -9.82 -27.85 9.17
C ASP A 153 -10.85 -26.77 9.53
N VAL A 154 -11.07 -25.78 8.65
CA VAL A 154 -12.00 -24.66 8.85
C VAL A 154 -12.87 -24.46 7.62
N ALA A 155 -14.01 -23.79 7.78
CA ALA A 155 -14.87 -23.37 6.67
C ALA A 155 -14.50 -21.93 6.27
N LEU A 156 -13.73 -21.74 5.20
CA LEU A 156 -13.37 -20.40 4.70
C LEU A 156 -14.57 -19.79 3.99
N VAL A 157 -14.95 -18.58 4.41
CA VAL A 157 -16.01 -17.77 3.83
C VAL A 157 -15.37 -16.60 3.09
N PRO A 158 -15.43 -16.56 1.73
CA PRO A 158 -14.91 -15.43 0.97
C PRO A 158 -15.64 -14.14 1.33
N LEU A 159 -14.93 -13.15 1.86
CA LEU A 159 -15.49 -11.86 2.27
C LEU A 159 -14.49 -10.75 2.03
N ASP A 160 -15.01 -9.61 1.56
CA ASP A 160 -14.25 -8.38 1.56
C ASP A 160 -14.06 -7.83 2.98
N VAL A 161 -12.92 -7.21 3.22
CA VAL A 161 -12.50 -6.80 4.58
C VAL A 161 -13.48 -5.84 5.26
N ASN A 162 -14.16 -4.98 4.51
CA ASN A 162 -15.14 -4.03 5.00
C ASN A 162 -16.45 -4.69 5.46
N LEU A 163 -16.74 -5.91 5.02
CA LEU A 163 -17.94 -6.69 5.38
C LEU A 163 -17.70 -7.61 6.59
N MET A 164 -16.45 -7.89 6.94
CA MET A 164 -16.10 -8.87 7.97
C MET A 164 -16.63 -8.55 9.38
N PRO A 165 -16.57 -7.28 9.87
CA PRO A 165 -17.09 -6.94 11.19
C PRO A 165 -18.59 -7.19 11.34
N ASP A 166 -19.36 -6.90 10.28
CA ASP A 166 -20.80 -7.11 10.28
C ASP A 166 -21.15 -8.60 10.18
N ALA A 167 -20.42 -9.35 9.35
CA ALA A 167 -20.58 -10.78 9.25
C ALA A 167 -20.31 -11.49 10.59
N LEU A 168 -19.30 -11.06 11.35
CA LEU A 168 -19.02 -11.58 12.69
C LEU A 168 -20.11 -11.19 13.69
N ARG A 169 -20.57 -9.94 13.68
CA ARG A 169 -21.60 -9.44 14.57
C ARG A 169 -22.92 -10.17 14.39
N ASN A 170 -23.27 -10.46 13.14
CA ASN A 170 -24.53 -11.13 12.75
C ASN A 170 -24.44 -12.67 12.79
N GLY A 171 -23.28 -13.25 13.16
CA GLY A 171 -23.10 -14.69 13.26
C GLY A 171 -23.02 -15.41 11.90
N HIS A 172 -22.76 -14.68 10.80
CA HIS A 172 -22.53 -15.30 9.48
C HIS A 172 -21.17 -15.99 9.43
N VAL A 173 -20.19 -15.49 10.20
CA VAL A 173 -18.89 -16.11 10.45
C VAL A 173 -18.63 -16.19 11.95
N ASP A 174 -17.78 -17.12 12.37
CA ASP A 174 -17.41 -17.33 13.77
C ASP A 174 -16.14 -16.56 14.13
N ALA A 175 -15.32 -16.25 13.14
CA ALA A 175 -14.14 -15.39 13.22
C ALA A 175 -13.85 -14.78 11.85
N PHE A 176 -12.94 -13.82 11.76
CA PHE A 176 -12.43 -13.35 10.50
C PHE A 176 -10.93 -13.06 10.58
N ALA A 177 -10.25 -13.04 9.43
CA ALA A 177 -8.85 -12.67 9.31
C ALA A 177 -8.69 -11.43 8.43
N ALA A 178 -8.10 -10.37 8.98
CA ALA A 178 -8.00 -9.07 8.32
C ALA A 178 -6.73 -8.32 8.69
N TRP A 179 -6.45 -7.28 7.91
CA TRP A 179 -5.39 -6.28 8.15
C TRP A 179 -5.97 -5.01 8.75
N GLU A 180 -5.09 -4.18 9.34
CA GLU A 180 -5.48 -2.91 9.95
C GLU A 180 -6.08 -1.92 8.92
N PRO A 181 -7.10 -1.12 9.32
CA PRO A 181 -7.52 -0.90 10.69
C PRO A 181 -8.66 -1.82 11.19
N THR A 182 -9.18 -2.72 10.34
CA THR A 182 -10.41 -3.50 10.62
C THR A 182 -10.35 -4.30 11.93
N PRO A 183 -9.29 -5.07 12.25
CA PRO A 183 -9.21 -5.82 13.50
C PRO A 183 -9.27 -4.94 14.73
N SER A 184 -8.39 -3.93 14.82
CA SER A 184 -8.31 -3.04 15.98
C SER A 184 -9.58 -2.26 16.22
N LEU A 185 -10.25 -1.79 15.15
CA LEU A 185 -11.53 -1.10 15.24
C LEU A 185 -12.66 -2.03 15.72
N THR A 186 -12.68 -3.27 15.23
CA THR A 186 -13.69 -4.26 15.66
C THR A 186 -13.55 -4.58 17.15
N ILE A 187 -12.32 -4.84 17.61
CA ILE A 187 -12.02 -5.14 19.00
C ILE A 187 -12.28 -3.90 19.86
N GLY A 188 -11.78 -2.73 19.45
CA GLY A 188 -11.90 -1.49 20.22
C GLY A 188 -13.33 -1.04 20.48
N ARG A 189 -14.27 -1.35 19.59
CA ARG A 189 -15.71 -1.04 19.76
C ARG A 189 -16.43 -1.99 20.69
N ASN A 190 -15.99 -3.22 20.80
CA ASN A 190 -16.63 -4.26 21.62
C ASN A 190 -15.55 -5.11 22.31
N PRO A 191 -14.73 -4.54 23.21
CA PRO A 191 -13.57 -5.23 23.78
C PRO A 191 -13.95 -6.37 24.71
N ASP A 192 -15.18 -6.36 25.27
CA ASP A 192 -15.68 -7.44 26.10
C ASP A 192 -16.18 -8.63 25.28
N ARG A 193 -16.55 -8.39 24.01
CA ARG A 193 -17.11 -9.41 23.11
C ARG A 193 -16.07 -10.03 22.21
N TYR A 194 -15.14 -9.22 21.68
CA TYR A 194 -14.17 -9.64 20.67
C TYR A 194 -12.72 -9.50 21.13
N GLY A 195 -11.85 -10.37 20.61
CA GLY A 195 -10.43 -10.36 20.86
C GLY A 195 -9.64 -10.92 19.68
N ALA A 196 -8.33 -10.69 19.72
CA ALA A 196 -7.42 -11.30 18.78
C ALA A 196 -7.16 -12.77 19.20
N ILE A 197 -7.53 -13.72 18.33
CA ILE A 197 -7.21 -15.15 18.48
C ILE A 197 -5.73 -15.37 18.18
N GLY A 198 -5.19 -14.59 17.23
CA GLY A 198 -3.78 -14.58 16.91
C GLY A 198 -3.46 -13.41 15.99
N ARG A 199 -2.15 -13.10 15.90
CA ARG A 199 -1.65 -12.00 15.08
C ARG A 199 -0.36 -12.38 14.37
N GLN A 200 -0.16 -11.82 13.19
CA GLN A 200 1.05 -11.94 12.39
C GLN A 200 1.57 -10.54 12.07
N GLN A 201 2.85 -10.30 12.30
CA GLN A 201 3.46 -9.04 11.88
C GLN A 201 3.31 -8.87 10.37
N SER A 202 2.97 -7.67 9.95
CA SER A 202 2.71 -7.32 8.57
C SER A 202 3.48 -6.06 8.19
N ILE A 203 4.06 -6.08 7.01
CA ILE A 203 4.77 -4.96 6.42
C ILE A 203 4.18 -4.66 5.04
N SER A 204 4.26 -3.40 4.63
CA SER A 204 3.89 -3.02 3.26
C SER A 204 4.83 -1.98 2.69
N PHE A 205 4.83 -1.88 1.36
CA PHE A 205 5.78 -1.08 0.61
C PHE A 205 5.09 -0.34 -0.53
N LEU A 206 5.70 0.77 -0.94
CA LEU A 206 5.55 1.33 -2.26
C LEU A 206 6.52 0.58 -3.18
N VAL A 207 5.99 0.00 -4.25
CA VAL A 207 6.77 -0.68 -5.28
C VAL A 207 6.59 0.01 -6.63
N SER A 208 7.52 -0.22 -7.54
CA SER A 208 7.40 0.15 -8.96
C SER A 208 7.80 -1.03 -9.84
N THR A 209 7.37 -1.04 -11.09
CA THR A 209 7.99 -1.93 -12.08
C THR A 209 9.45 -1.54 -12.26
N ARG A 210 10.35 -2.53 -12.38
CA ARG A 210 11.79 -2.29 -12.59
C ARG A 210 12.04 -1.57 -13.92
N GLU A 211 11.21 -1.86 -14.91
CA GLU A 211 11.26 -1.19 -16.19
C GLU A 211 11.04 0.32 -16.04
N PHE A 212 9.98 0.75 -15.34
CA PHE A 212 9.70 2.17 -15.14
C PHE A 212 10.82 2.88 -14.37
N THR A 213 11.36 2.27 -13.31
CA THR A 213 12.47 2.88 -12.55
C THR A 213 13.75 3.02 -13.37
N ALA A 214 14.00 2.09 -14.31
CA ALA A 214 15.16 2.15 -15.20
C ALA A 214 14.98 3.20 -16.30
N GLN A 215 13.81 3.29 -16.91
CA GLN A 215 13.52 4.23 -18.00
C GLN A 215 13.29 5.66 -17.49
N HIS A 216 12.72 5.82 -16.30
CA HIS A 216 12.31 7.10 -15.72
C HIS A 216 12.82 7.29 -14.27
N PRO A 217 14.14 7.23 -14.04
CA PRO A 217 14.70 7.21 -12.67
C PRO A 217 14.38 8.48 -11.87
N GLU A 218 14.30 9.65 -12.53
CA GLU A 218 13.96 10.88 -11.84
C GLU A 218 12.47 10.98 -11.52
N ALA A 219 11.58 10.47 -12.36
CA ALA A 219 10.16 10.36 -12.03
C ALA A 219 9.93 9.44 -10.83
N ALA A 220 10.67 8.32 -10.76
CA ALA A 220 10.64 7.42 -9.61
C ALA A 220 11.09 8.12 -8.31
N ARG A 221 12.16 8.96 -8.38
CA ARG A 221 12.60 9.78 -7.24
C ARG A 221 11.55 10.82 -6.84
N GLN A 222 10.83 11.43 -7.79
CA GLN A 222 9.76 12.38 -7.46
C GLN A 222 8.60 11.70 -6.74
N VAL A 223 8.21 10.48 -7.13
CA VAL A 223 7.20 9.69 -6.42
C VAL A 223 7.69 9.30 -5.02
N ALA A 224 8.96 8.88 -4.88
CA ALA A 224 9.56 8.62 -3.58
C ALA A 224 9.64 9.89 -2.71
N ALA A 225 9.92 11.05 -3.31
CA ALA A 225 9.92 12.34 -2.60
C ALA A 225 8.52 12.72 -2.08
N ALA A 226 7.48 12.45 -2.85
CA ALA A 226 6.10 12.65 -2.39
C ALA A 226 5.75 11.74 -1.21
N LEU A 227 6.23 10.49 -1.21
CA LEU A 227 6.10 9.58 -0.08
C LEU A 227 6.79 10.14 1.18
N VAL A 228 8.03 10.64 1.06
CA VAL A 228 8.75 11.27 2.17
C VAL A 228 8.02 12.52 2.66
N ARG A 229 7.57 13.41 1.74
CA ARG A 229 6.79 14.62 2.10
C ARG A 229 5.50 14.29 2.82
N ALA A 230 4.75 13.28 2.36
CA ALA A 230 3.51 12.85 3.03
C ALA A 230 3.77 12.45 4.49
N MET A 231 4.80 11.66 4.75
CA MET A 231 5.16 11.25 6.12
C MET A 231 5.64 12.43 6.97
N HIS A 232 6.46 13.34 6.41
CA HIS A 232 6.87 14.56 7.11
C HIS A 232 5.69 15.48 7.41
N TRP A 233 4.73 15.61 6.50
CA TRP A 233 3.52 16.41 6.69
C TRP A 233 2.68 15.88 7.85
N PHE A 234 2.52 14.57 7.97
CA PHE A 234 1.86 13.94 9.11
C PHE A 234 2.58 14.15 10.44
N LYS A 235 3.92 14.23 10.42
CA LYS A 235 4.73 14.46 11.61
C LYS A 235 4.62 15.88 12.14
N VAL A 236 4.49 16.87 11.25
CA VAL A 236 4.48 18.30 11.60
C VAL A 236 3.21 18.70 12.36
N ASP A 237 2.05 18.18 11.96
CA ASP A 237 0.77 18.48 12.60
C ASP A 237 -0.16 17.26 12.60
N ARG A 238 -0.69 16.94 13.78
CA ARG A 238 -1.63 15.81 13.96
C ARG A 238 -2.94 16.00 13.19
N SER A 239 -3.34 17.22 12.89
CA SER A 239 -4.56 17.51 12.10
C SER A 239 -4.41 17.05 10.66
N HIS A 240 -3.20 16.98 10.13
CA HIS A 240 -2.92 16.51 8.78
C HIS A 240 -3.32 15.04 8.58
N VAL A 241 -3.15 14.20 9.61
CA VAL A 241 -3.61 12.80 9.55
C VAL A 241 -5.13 12.74 9.44
N ILE A 242 -5.86 13.61 10.15
CA ILE A 242 -7.32 13.67 10.07
C ILE A 242 -7.76 14.10 8.66
N THR A 243 -7.09 15.08 8.08
CA THR A 243 -7.35 15.52 6.70
C THR A 243 -7.17 14.37 5.70
N ALA A 244 -6.05 13.66 5.77
CA ALA A 244 -5.80 12.51 4.89
C ALA A 244 -6.77 11.34 5.15
N VAL A 245 -7.23 11.15 6.38
CA VAL A 245 -8.28 10.18 6.72
C VAL A 245 -9.59 10.54 6.04
N ARG A 246 -10.00 11.81 6.00
CA ARG A 246 -11.21 12.25 5.28
C ARG A 246 -11.11 11.93 3.79
N TRP A 247 -9.99 12.24 3.16
CA TRP A 247 -9.75 11.87 1.76
C TRP A 247 -9.84 10.37 1.55
N ASN A 248 -9.25 9.59 2.48
CA ASN A 248 -9.25 8.13 2.38
C ASN A 248 -10.65 7.52 2.62
N ILE A 249 -11.46 8.10 3.50
CA ILE A 249 -12.86 7.72 3.69
C ILE A 249 -13.65 7.93 2.39
N ALA A 250 -13.49 9.09 1.75
CA ALA A 250 -14.14 9.37 0.47
C ALA A 250 -13.69 8.39 -0.64
N ALA A 251 -12.39 8.08 -0.70
CA ALA A 251 -11.86 7.09 -1.65
C ALA A 251 -12.38 5.67 -1.36
N THR A 252 -12.54 5.31 -0.09
CA THR A 252 -13.12 4.02 0.30
C THR A 252 -14.59 3.95 -0.08
N GLU A 253 -15.37 5.01 0.16
CA GLU A 253 -16.78 5.09 -0.23
C GLU A 253 -16.94 4.99 -1.75
N ALA A 254 -16.09 5.69 -2.51
CA ALA A 254 -16.09 5.61 -3.97
C ALA A 254 -15.76 4.20 -4.49
N LEU A 255 -14.89 3.46 -3.82
CA LEU A 255 -14.51 2.10 -4.20
C LEU A 255 -15.56 1.07 -3.83
N THR A 256 -16.18 1.19 -2.64
CA THR A 256 -17.02 0.13 -2.04
C THR A 256 -18.51 0.42 -2.15
N GLY A 257 -18.90 1.64 -2.52
CA GLY A 257 -20.29 2.10 -2.51
C GLY A 257 -20.84 2.38 -1.09
N ALA A 258 -20.01 2.27 -0.05
CA ALA A 258 -20.44 2.46 1.34
C ALA A 258 -19.41 3.22 2.16
N LYS A 259 -19.88 4.11 3.04
CA LYS A 259 -19.01 4.79 4.01
C LYS A 259 -18.43 3.76 4.99
N PRO A 260 -17.12 3.85 5.30
CA PRO A 260 -16.54 3.07 6.37
C PRO A 260 -17.28 3.33 7.68
N GLN A 261 -17.57 2.27 8.42
CA GLN A 261 -18.24 2.38 9.73
C GLN A 261 -17.31 2.91 10.84
N VAL A 262 -16.21 3.55 10.49
CA VAL A 262 -15.22 4.09 11.43
C VAL A 262 -15.30 5.61 11.47
N GLY A 263 -15.29 6.18 12.68
CA GLY A 263 -15.22 7.63 12.87
C GLY A 263 -13.84 8.17 12.47
N GLU A 264 -13.80 9.39 11.89
CA GLU A 264 -12.55 10.04 11.46
C GLU A 264 -11.49 10.07 12.58
N ARG A 265 -11.89 10.39 13.82
CA ARG A 265 -10.98 10.47 14.98
C ARG A 265 -10.43 9.10 15.37
N GLU A 266 -11.27 8.08 15.36
CA GLU A 266 -10.90 6.71 15.68
C GLU A 266 -9.90 6.15 14.64
N TYR A 267 -10.20 6.36 13.35
CA TYR A 267 -9.30 5.98 12.26
C TYR A 267 -7.97 6.74 12.36
N ALA A 268 -8.02 8.07 12.56
CA ALA A 268 -6.80 8.87 12.70
C ALA A 268 -5.94 8.48 13.91
N LYS A 269 -6.56 8.01 15.01
CA LYS A 269 -5.83 7.48 16.17
C LYS A 269 -5.05 6.20 15.79
N SER A 270 -5.70 5.24 15.13
CA SER A 270 -5.06 4.01 14.66
C SER A 270 -3.94 4.30 13.67
N ALA A 271 -4.23 5.12 12.66
CA ALA A 271 -3.26 5.48 11.63
C ALA A 271 -2.02 6.20 12.19
N ARG A 272 -2.19 7.05 13.21
CA ARG A 272 -1.05 7.70 13.88
C ARG A 272 -0.15 6.70 14.59
N ALA A 273 -0.72 5.73 15.28
CA ALA A 273 0.08 4.68 15.92
C ALA A 273 0.93 3.91 14.90
N ASP A 274 0.38 3.58 13.74
CA ASP A 274 1.11 2.94 12.65
C ASP A 274 2.23 3.85 12.09
N LEU A 275 1.98 5.16 11.93
CA LEU A 275 2.97 6.13 11.45
C LEU A 275 4.09 6.37 12.48
N GLU A 276 3.76 6.38 13.76
CA GLU A 276 4.73 6.49 14.88
C GLU A 276 5.64 5.26 14.92
N GLU A 277 5.11 4.06 14.72
CA GLU A 277 5.90 2.83 14.61
C GLU A 277 6.92 2.88 13.46
N LEU A 278 6.58 3.54 12.35
CA LEU A 278 7.49 3.80 11.23
C LEU A 278 8.46 4.97 11.46
N GLY A 279 8.32 5.72 12.57
CA GLY A 279 9.07 6.94 12.79
C GLY A 279 8.83 8.02 11.75
N TYR A 280 7.67 8.00 11.08
CA TYR A 280 7.31 8.90 9.97
C TYR A 280 8.35 8.89 8.83
N SER A 281 8.89 7.73 8.51
CA SER A 281 9.94 7.59 7.49
C SER A 281 9.70 6.34 6.62
N PRO A 282 9.82 6.46 5.28
CA PRO A 282 9.71 5.31 4.38
C PRO A 282 11.03 4.51 4.26
N LYS A 283 12.05 4.82 5.06
CA LYS A 283 13.31 4.09 5.05
C LYS A 283 13.10 2.62 5.34
N MET A 284 13.73 1.79 4.55
CA MET A 284 13.73 0.33 4.73
C MET A 284 14.97 -0.11 5.49
N SER A 285 14.79 -0.97 6.49
CA SER A 285 15.92 -1.61 7.16
C SER A 285 16.60 -2.64 6.25
N ARG A 286 17.93 -2.67 6.26
CA ARG A 286 18.71 -3.73 5.57
C ARG A 286 18.42 -5.13 6.14
N SER A 287 17.88 -5.22 7.35
CA SER A 287 17.45 -6.50 7.94
C SER A 287 16.29 -7.17 7.17
N LEU A 288 15.54 -6.43 6.35
CA LEU A 288 14.47 -6.98 5.51
C LEU A 288 14.99 -7.98 4.44
N THR A 289 16.26 -7.88 4.08
CA THR A 289 16.92 -8.78 3.11
C THR A 289 17.92 -9.73 3.78
N SER A 290 17.94 -9.81 5.11
CA SER A 290 18.77 -10.78 5.84
C SER A 290 18.17 -12.19 5.77
N LYS A 291 19.00 -13.22 5.94
CA LYS A 291 18.61 -14.65 5.86
C LYS A 291 17.45 -15.08 6.78
N ARG A 292 17.15 -14.31 7.82
CA ARG A 292 16.05 -14.53 8.78
C ARG A 292 15.10 -13.34 8.81
N SER A 293 14.85 -12.75 7.65
CA SER A 293 13.92 -11.64 7.58
C SER A 293 12.48 -12.15 7.61
N LEU A 294 11.57 -11.29 8.10
CA LEU A 294 10.14 -11.58 8.12
C LEU A 294 9.61 -12.00 6.72
N LEU A 295 10.12 -11.38 5.65
CA LEU A 295 9.68 -11.67 4.28
C LEU A 295 10.20 -13.01 3.78
N LEU A 296 11.45 -13.37 4.06
CA LEU A 296 12.00 -14.67 3.65
C LEU A 296 11.35 -15.80 4.44
N ASP A 297 11.13 -15.63 5.75
CA ASP A 297 10.38 -16.59 6.56
C ASP A 297 8.94 -16.76 6.06
N ALA A 298 8.32 -15.65 5.61
CA ALA A 298 7.00 -15.70 5.00
C ALA A 298 7.01 -16.42 3.63
N GLN A 299 8.01 -16.16 2.79
CA GLN A 299 8.15 -16.84 1.50
C GLN A 299 8.35 -18.35 1.69
N GLU A 300 9.22 -18.77 2.58
CA GLU A 300 9.45 -20.18 2.87
C GLU A 300 8.21 -20.86 3.44
N PHE A 301 7.49 -20.19 4.35
CA PHE A 301 6.23 -20.70 4.85
C PHE A 301 5.21 -20.86 3.72
N LEU A 302 5.04 -19.88 2.85
CA LEU A 302 4.10 -19.94 1.71
C LEU A 302 4.49 -21.02 0.69
N LYS A 303 5.80 -21.25 0.47
CA LYS A 303 6.29 -22.39 -0.33
C LYS A 303 5.92 -23.73 0.31
N SER A 304 6.08 -23.86 1.64
CA SER A 304 5.84 -25.11 2.36
C SER A 304 4.38 -25.57 2.29
N ILE A 305 3.45 -24.63 2.17
CA ILE A 305 2.00 -24.90 2.05
C ILE A 305 1.48 -24.81 0.61
N GLY A 306 2.37 -24.62 -0.38
CA GLY A 306 2.02 -24.63 -1.81
C GLY A 306 1.32 -23.36 -2.31
N LYS A 307 1.37 -22.26 -1.57
CA LYS A 307 0.80 -20.96 -2.00
C LYS A 307 1.74 -20.16 -2.90
N VAL A 308 3.02 -20.46 -2.84
CA VAL A 308 4.07 -19.91 -3.72
C VAL A 308 4.83 -21.09 -4.33
N PRO A 309 5.25 -21.03 -5.60
CA PRO A 309 6.00 -22.11 -6.23
C PRO A 309 7.26 -22.47 -5.43
N ARG A 310 7.57 -23.74 -5.28
CA ARG A 310 8.80 -24.18 -4.59
C ARG A 310 10.07 -23.64 -5.24
N ALA A 311 10.04 -23.43 -6.55
CA ALA A 311 11.14 -22.85 -7.33
C ALA A 311 11.28 -21.33 -7.19
N ALA A 312 10.36 -20.65 -6.47
CA ALA A 312 10.44 -19.20 -6.24
C ALA A 312 11.76 -18.86 -5.54
N ALA A 313 12.62 -18.07 -6.22
CA ALA A 313 13.94 -17.75 -5.73
C ALA A 313 13.90 -16.66 -4.65
N GLU A 314 14.65 -16.83 -3.56
CA GLU A 314 14.85 -15.75 -2.57
C GLU A 314 15.49 -14.53 -3.21
N ASP A 315 16.40 -14.73 -4.17
CA ASP A 315 17.11 -13.68 -4.89
C ASP A 315 16.15 -12.75 -5.66
N ALA A 316 15.01 -13.25 -6.14
CA ALA A 316 14.00 -12.42 -6.79
C ALA A 316 13.40 -11.40 -5.82
N LEU A 317 13.12 -11.81 -4.58
CA LEU A 317 12.61 -10.94 -3.53
C LEU A 317 13.70 -9.99 -3.01
N ILE A 318 14.89 -10.52 -2.67
CA ILE A 318 16.02 -9.72 -2.17
C ILE A 318 16.46 -8.70 -3.21
N GLY A 319 16.62 -9.12 -4.47
CA GLY A 319 17.05 -8.26 -5.59
C GLY A 319 16.02 -7.22 -6.03
N SER A 320 14.81 -7.25 -5.46
CA SER A 320 13.78 -6.23 -5.70
C SER A 320 13.94 -5.00 -4.79
N PHE A 321 14.75 -5.06 -3.72
CA PHE A 321 14.95 -3.92 -2.81
C PHE A 321 15.88 -2.86 -3.41
N THR A 322 15.36 -1.66 -3.64
CA THR A 322 16.08 -0.49 -4.16
C THR A 322 16.18 0.58 -3.08
N TYR A 323 17.11 0.39 -2.15
CA TYR A 323 17.30 1.28 -1.00
C TYR A 323 17.74 2.69 -1.39
N ASP A 324 18.49 2.81 -2.48
CA ASP A 324 19.12 4.04 -2.96
C ASP A 324 18.11 5.11 -3.38
N ILE A 325 16.94 4.75 -3.90
CA ILE A 325 15.93 5.74 -4.37
C ILE A 325 15.50 6.67 -3.23
N VAL A 326 15.04 6.11 -2.10
CA VAL A 326 14.64 6.92 -0.93
C VAL A 326 15.83 7.55 -0.24
N GLU A 327 16.96 6.83 -0.12
CA GLU A 327 18.18 7.35 0.50
C GLU A 327 18.71 8.58 -0.25
N ASP A 328 18.76 8.53 -1.58
CA ASP A 328 19.21 9.65 -2.43
C ASP A 328 18.26 10.87 -2.35
N VAL A 329 16.95 10.62 -2.34
CA VAL A 329 15.96 11.67 -2.12
C VAL A 329 16.17 12.35 -0.77
N MET A 330 16.36 11.58 0.30
CA MET A 330 16.52 12.12 1.65
C MET A 330 17.87 12.83 1.86
N LYS A 331 18.91 12.49 1.09
CA LYS A 331 20.19 13.25 1.07
C LYS A 331 20.11 14.61 0.39
N LYS A 332 19.05 14.86 -0.39
CA LYS A 332 18.87 16.09 -1.19
C LYS A 332 17.55 16.81 -0.86
N PRO A 333 17.30 17.16 0.42
CA PRO A 333 16.00 17.64 0.87
C PRO A 333 15.52 18.92 0.17
N THR A 334 16.42 19.83 -0.18
CA THR A 334 16.09 21.05 -0.90
C THR A 334 15.68 20.77 -2.34
N GLN A 335 16.40 19.88 -3.04
CA GLN A 335 16.11 19.50 -4.42
C GLN A 335 14.73 18.87 -4.57
N TYR A 336 14.32 18.04 -3.59
CA TYR A 336 13.06 17.32 -3.58
C TYR A 336 11.97 17.98 -2.72
N TYR A 337 12.19 19.21 -2.26
CA TYR A 337 11.23 20.00 -1.48
C TYR A 337 10.67 19.27 -0.24
N LEU A 338 11.50 18.49 0.47
CA LEU A 338 11.02 17.57 1.53
C LEU A 338 10.41 18.27 2.75
N SER A 339 10.61 19.57 2.92
CA SER A 339 10.03 20.39 4.00
C SER A 339 8.98 21.38 3.48
N ARG A 340 8.57 21.27 2.20
CA ARG A 340 7.53 22.12 1.61
C ARG A 340 6.27 21.28 1.40
N PHE A 341 5.16 21.80 1.88
CA PHE A 341 3.87 21.13 1.84
C PHE A 341 2.89 21.97 1.01
N ASP A 342 2.41 21.42 -0.10
CA ASP A 342 1.45 22.05 -1.00
C ASP A 342 0.40 21.01 -1.38
N TYR A 343 -0.53 20.80 -0.45
CA TYR A 343 -1.61 19.82 -0.58
C TYR A 343 -2.91 20.54 -0.95
N ALA A 344 -3.60 20.04 -1.98
CA ALA A 344 -4.93 20.53 -2.30
C ALA A 344 -5.91 20.16 -1.18
N PRO A 345 -6.87 21.03 -0.84
CA PRO A 345 -7.93 20.71 0.11
C PRO A 345 -8.88 19.62 -0.41
#